data_7333100f11b3e260b05f1ff5017eaed4
#
_entry.id   7333100f11b3e260b05f1ff5017eaed4
#
_cell.length_a   1.000
_cell.length_b   1.000
_cell.length_c   1.000
_cell.angle_alpha   90.00
_cell.angle_beta   90.00
_cell.angle_gamma   90.00
#
_symmetry.space_group_name_H-M   'P 1'
#
loop_
_entity.id
_entity.type
_entity.pdbx_description
1 polymer ?
#
loop_
_entity_poly.entity_id
_entity_poly.type
_entity_poly.pdbx_seq_one_letter_code
_entity_poly.pdbx_strand_id
1 'polypeptide(L)'
;RYESTSALPLELRLEALDSGSQNPEAYELSATGHLITVRAHGATGFRHAMVTLNQWLRINQPDAPCPGLCVTDEPDLPERGVMLDISRDRVPTLATACQLVELLASLKINRLQLYTEHTFAYSGAEHICGPSSPWTPDEIRALDQHAADLGVELVPNQQSFGHMHRWLSHDSHRHLAEVPEGVEHPFHQTREPFSLCPTDPESLTFLESLYDELLPNFQSKSFNVGLDETFDLGEGRSKAAVQERGVAAVYLDFLCSVHELVAARGHKMQCWADVVLNHPEVVPDLPPDCEPILWGYE
;
A
#
# COMPACT_ATOMS: atom_id res chain seq x y z
N ARG A 1 54.27 14.86 22.29
CA ARG A 1 53.43 15.99 21.84
C ARG A 1 52.69 15.49 20.62
N TYR A 2 51.43 15.16 20.78
CA TYR A 2 50.53 14.93 19.66
C TYR A 2 50.07 16.32 19.17
N GLU A 3 50.53 16.73 18.00
CA GLU A 3 49.95 17.87 17.31
C GLU A 3 48.51 17.45 16.87
N SER A 4 47.52 18.10 17.42
CA SER A 4 46.13 17.98 16.91
C SER A 4 46.12 18.60 15.52
N THR A 5 46.15 17.79 14.49
CA THR A 5 45.76 18.25 13.14
C THR A 5 44.34 18.72 13.27
N SER A 6 44.12 20.02 13.20
CA SER A 6 42.76 20.59 13.10
C SER A 6 42.12 20.02 11.83
N ALA A 7 41.19 19.07 12.02
CA ALA A 7 40.40 18.58 10.91
C ALA A 7 39.68 19.77 10.30
N LEU A 8 39.83 19.97 9.00
CA LEU A 8 39.06 20.98 8.27
C LEU A 8 37.57 20.67 8.43
N PRO A 9 36.74 21.67 8.68
CA PRO A 9 35.29 21.44 8.81
C PRO A 9 34.75 20.85 7.51
N LEU A 10 33.89 19.83 7.65
CA LEU A 10 33.17 19.26 6.53
C LEU A 10 32.19 20.30 5.98
N GLU A 11 32.27 20.60 4.69
CA GLU A 11 31.35 21.51 3.99
C GLU A 11 30.35 20.68 3.19
N LEU A 12 29.05 20.92 3.43
CA LEU A 12 27.95 20.32 2.66
C LEU A 12 27.31 21.43 1.78
N ARG A 13 27.30 21.22 0.48
CA ARG A 13 26.62 22.07 -0.49
C ARG A 13 25.42 21.38 -1.08
N LEU A 14 24.28 22.05 -1.06
CA LEU A 14 23.06 21.63 -1.71
C LEU A 14 22.77 22.56 -2.88
N GLU A 15 22.65 22.02 -4.07
CA GLU A 15 22.46 22.76 -5.31
C GLU A 15 21.28 22.19 -6.10
N ALA A 16 20.60 23.05 -6.87
CA ALA A 16 19.59 22.55 -7.82
C ALA A 16 20.28 21.80 -8.98
N LEU A 17 19.64 20.76 -9.47
CA LEU A 17 20.05 20.08 -10.69
C LEU A 17 19.41 20.80 -11.89
N ASP A 18 20.21 21.53 -12.65
CA ASP A 18 19.70 22.42 -13.72
C ASP A 18 19.51 21.70 -15.07
N SER A 19 20.04 20.49 -15.23
CA SER A 19 20.03 19.77 -16.51
C SER A 19 20.03 18.26 -16.33
N GLY A 20 19.57 17.54 -17.34
CA GLY A 20 19.57 16.07 -17.37
C GLY A 20 18.19 15.46 -17.18
N SER A 21 18.04 14.60 -16.21
CA SER A 21 16.81 13.89 -15.93
C SER A 21 15.67 14.81 -15.49
N GLN A 22 14.44 14.47 -15.88
CA GLN A 22 13.20 15.09 -15.37
C GLN A 22 12.65 14.34 -14.15
N ASN A 23 13.32 13.28 -13.72
CA ASN A 23 12.90 12.47 -12.58
C ASN A 23 13.08 13.25 -11.26
N PRO A 24 12.03 13.49 -10.46
CA PRO A 24 12.12 14.25 -9.22
C PRO A 24 12.99 13.56 -8.14
N GLU A 25 13.28 12.27 -8.31
CA GLU A 25 14.12 11.46 -7.43
C GLU A 25 15.60 11.45 -7.89
N ALA A 26 15.93 12.01 -9.07
CA ALA A 26 17.28 12.07 -9.60
C ALA A 26 18.19 12.95 -8.75
N TYR A 27 19.46 12.52 -8.59
CA TYR A 27 20.48 13.28 -7.89
C TYR A 27 21.89 13.03 -8.41
N GLU A 28 22.76 13.98 -8.15
CA GLU A 28 24.21 13.86 -8.23
C GLU A 28 24.80 14.04 -6.84
N LEU A 29 25.74 13.19 -6.47
CA LEU A 29 26.45 13.24 -5.19
C LEU A 29 27.95 13.14 -5.45
N SER A 30 28.71 14.11 -4.96
CA SER A 30 30.17 14.05 -4.96
C SER A 30 30.72 14.33 -3.57
N ALA A 31 31.75 13.58 -3.17
CA ALA A 31 32.48 13.80 -1.93
C ALA A 31 33.98 13.74 -2.23
N THR A 32 34.68 14.86 -2.02
CA THR A 32 36.12 14.99 -2.25
C THR A 32 36.76 15.82 -1.14
N GLY A 33 37.77 15.25 -0.46
CA GLY A 33 38.41 15.92 0.66
C GLY A 33 37.43 16.24 1.78
N HIS A 34 37.16 17.53 2.02
CA HIS A 34 36.23 18.02 3.04
C HIS A 34 34.92 18.59 2.45
N LEU A 35 34.72 18.48 1.14
CA LEU A 35 33.55 19.00 0.47
C LEU A 35 32.64 17.86 0.00
N ILE A 36 31.36 17.92 0.39
CA ILE A 36 30.29 17.10 -0.14
C ILE A 36 29.35 18.01 -0.91
N THR A 37 29.10 17.69 -2.18
CA THR A 37 28.12 18.41 -2.99
C THR A 37 27.00 17.48 -3.40
N VAL A 38 25.77 17.89 -3.17
CA VAL A 38 24.55 17.20 -3.61
C VAL A 38 23.78 18.12 -4.54
N ARG A 39 23.43 17.61 -5.72
CA ARG A 39 22.54 18.24 -6.68
C ARG A 39 21.30 17.41 -6.88
N ALA A 40 20.13 17.99 -6.84
CA ALA A 40 18.87 17.31 -7.08
C ALA A 40 17.78 18.26 -7.55
N HIS A 41 16.72 17.73 -8.19
CA HIS A 41 15.58 18.54 -8.61
C HIS A 41 14.66 18.93 -7.45
N GLY A 42 14.62 18.16 -6.38
CA GLY A 42 13.72 18.39 -5.26
C GLY A 42 14.09 17.63 -4.00
N ALA A 43 13.24 17.73 -2.99
CA ALA A 43 13.47 17.16 -1.66
C ALA A 43 13.74 15.65 -1.70
N THR A 44 13.05 14.90 -2.58
CA THR A 44 13.21 13.45 -2.69
C THR A 44 14.58 13.07 -3.22
N GLY A 45 15.06 13.74 -4.28
CA GLY A 45 16.41 13.51 -4.80
C GLY A 45 17.50 13.83 -3.76
N PHE A 46 17.35 14.94 -3.00
CA PHE A 46 18.26 15.25 -1.89
C PHE A 46 18.24 14.14 -0.82
N ARG A 47 17.06 13.64 -0.47
CA ARG A 47 16.92 12.53 0.48
C ARG A 47 17.63 11.28 -0.01
N HIS A 48 17.45 10.90 -1.28
CA HIS A 48 18.11 9.74 -1.89
C HIS A 48 19.64 9.89 -1.91
N ALA A 49 20.15 11.09 -2.20
CA ALA A 49 21.57 11.38 -2.11
C ALA A 49 22.11 11.19 -0.68
N MET A 50 21.37 11.66 0.33
CA MET A 50 21.75 11.49 1.74
C MET A 50 21.70 10.02 2.19
N VAL A 51 20.75 9.24 1.68
CA VAL A 51 20.71 7.79 1.89
C VAL A 51 21.97 7.13 1.33
N THR A 52 22.34 7.45 0.08
CA THR A 52 23.54 6.93 -0.57
C THR A 52 24.81 7.35 0.19
N LEU A 53 24.90 8.61 0.60
CA LEU A 53 26.02 9.10 1.40
C LEU A 53 26.15 8.35 2.73
N ASN A 54 25.05 8.13 3.43
CA ASN A 54 25.03 7.39 4.70
C ASN A 54 25.47 5.93 4.50
N GLN A 55 24.98 5.27 3.44
CA GLN A 55 25.43 3.90 3.10
C GLN A 55 26.92 3.86 2.82
N TRP A 56 27.44 4.81 2.03
CA TRP A 56 28.85 4.91 1.70
C TRP A 56 29.72 5.16 2.94
N LEU A 57 29.30 6.06 3.84
CA LEU A 57 30.00 6.33 5.10
C LEU A 57 30.04 5.11 6.04
N ARG A 58 28.98 4.30 6.04
CA ARG A 58 28.94 3.06 6.86
C ARG A 58 29.87 1.95 6.35
N ILE A 59 30.09 1.91 5.04
CA ILE A 59 30.97 0.90 4.41
C ILE A 59 32.44 1.30 4.59
N ASN A 60 32.74 2.60 4.56
CA ASN A 60 34.10 3.11 4.69
C ASN A 60 34.41 3.44 6.15
N GLN A 61 35.39 2.77 6.72
CA GLN A 61 35.76 2.94 8.12
C GLN A 61 36.33 4.34 8.39
N PRO A 62 36.01 4.97 9.55
CA PRO A 62 36.41 6.34 9.87
C PRO A 62 37.92 6.60 9.89
N ASP A 63 38.73 5.56 10.13
CA ASP A 63 40.19 5.65 10.30
C ASP A 63 41.00 5.39 9.01
N ALA A 64 40.32 5.08 7.89
CA ALA A 64 40.95 4.93 6.57
C ALA A 64 40.81 6.21 5.74
N PRO A 65 41.76 6.52 4.83
CA PRO A 65 41.57 7.60 3.85
C PRO A 65 40.31 7.32 3.07
N CYS A 66 39.32 8.21 3.22
CA CYS A 66 38.05 8.07 2.54
C CYS A 66 38.25 8.26 1.03
N PRO A 67 37.99 7.24 0.19
CA PRO A 67 38.08 7.42 -1.25
C PRO A 67 37.07 8.48 -1.69
N GLY A 68 37.36 9.23 -2.75
CA GLY A 68 36.38 10.14 -3.34
C GLY A 68 35.12 9.38 -3.78
N LEU A 69 33.96 10.03 -3.67
CA LEU A 69 32.69 9.52 -4.16
C LEU A 69 32.20 10.39 -5.29
N CYS A 70 31.71 9.79 -6.37
CA CYS A 70 30.97 10.48 -7.43
C CYS A 70 29.86 9.51 -7.90
N VAL A 71 28.61 9.91 -7.71
CA VAL A 71 27.42 9.15 -8.07
C VAL A 71 26.45 10.04 -8.80
N THR A 72 25.92 9.54 -9.91
CA THR A 72 24.72 10.06 -10.59
C THR A 72 23.73 8.92 -10.61
N ASP A 73 22.56 9.13 -10.06
CA ASP A 73 21.58 8.05 -9.83
C ASP A 73 20.14 8.56 -9.95
N GLU A 74 19.29 7.73 -10.50
CA GLU A 74 17.85 7.89 -10.54
C GLU A 74 17.19 6.51 -10.58
N PRO A 75 16.00 6.31 -9.98
CA PRO A 75 15.33 5.03 -10.05
C PRO A 75 14.72 4.80 -11.43
N ASP A 76 14.87 3.55 -11.95
CA ASP A 76 14.22 3.09 -13.19
C ASP A 76 12.70 2.94 -13.01
N LEU A 77 12.26 2.58 -11.80
CA LEU A 77 10.85 2.41 -11.46
C LEU A 77 10.39 3.55 -10.54
N PRO A 78 9.37 4.33 -10.96
CA PRO A 78 8.87 5.45 -10.17
C PRO A 78 8.18 4.98 -8.87
N GLU A 79 7.58 3.80 -8.88
CA GLU A 79 6.90 3.21 -7.73
C GLU A 79 7.61 1.93 -7.28
N ARG A 80 8.03 1.93 -6.02
CA ARG A 80 8.73 0.81 -5.39
C ARG A 80 8.10 0.58 -4.03
N GLY A 81 7.23 -0.42 -3.93
CA GLY A 81 6.38 -0.65 -2.78
C GLY A 81 6.61 -1.96 -2.08
N VAL A 82 6.20 -2.00 -0.83
CA VAL A 82 6.05 -3.21 -0.02
C VAL A 82 4.62 -3.24 0.50
N MET A 83 3.99 -4.41 0.44
CA MET A 83 2.74 -4.67 1.14
C MET A 83 3.04 -5.56 2.34
N LEU A 84 2.56 -5.15 3.51
CA LEU A 84 2.62 -5.93 4.75
C LEU A 84 1.21 -6.43 5.09
N ASP A 85 1.06 -7.73 5.17
CA ASP A 85 -0.19 -8.34 5.66
C ASP A 85 -0.30 -8.13 7.17
N ILE A 86 -1.36 -7.42 7.59
CA ILE A 86 -1.66 -7.16 9.00
C ILE A 86 -2.96 -7.84 9.46
N SER A 87 -3.57 -8.67 8.61
CA SER A 87 -4.91 -9.23 8.87
C SER A 87 -4.91 -10.72 9.21
N ARG A 88 -3.83 -11.45 8.85
CA ARG A 88 -3.81 -12.91 9.06
C ARG A 88 -3.15 -13.31 10.36
N ASP A 89 -1.91 -12.93 10.62
CA ASP A 89 -1.16 -13.42 11.79
C ASP A 89 -0.88 -12.33 12.84
N ARG A 90 -0.48 -11.14 12.42
CA ARG A 90 -0.03 -10.10 13.34
C ARG A 90 -0.37 -8.71 12.87
N VAL A 91 -0.83 -7.89 13.81
CA VAL A 91 -0.86 -6.44 13.67
C VAL A 91 0.41 -5.88 14.33
N PRO A 92 1.29 -5.19 13.62
CA PRO A 92 2.48 -4.59 14.22
C PRO A 92 2.09 -3.41 15.10
N THR A 93 2.89 -3.12 16.12
CA THR A 93 2.76 -1.88 16.89
C THR A 93 3.18 -0.68 16.02
N LEU A 94 2.69 0.51 16.33
CA LEU A 94 3.09 1.75 15.66
C LEU A 94 4.62 1.90 15.62
N ALA A 95 5.32 1.62 16.74
CA ALA A 95 6.77 1.70 16.79
C ALA A 95 7.45 0.73 15.79
N THR A 96 6.94 -0.49 15.65
CA THR A 96 7.46 -1.47 14.69
C THR A 96 7.22 -1.02 13.25
N ALA A 97 6.03 -0.49 12.96
CA ALA A 97 5.72 0.01 11.62
C ALA A 97 6.56 1.25 11.25
N CYS A 98 6.81 2.16 12.19
CA CYS A 98 7.74 3.28 11.99
C CYS A 98 9.16 2.79 11.65
N GLN A 99 9.67 1.77 12.36
CA GLN A 99 10.97 1.16 12.03
C GLN A 99 10.98 0.53 10.64
N LEU A 100 9.87 -0.11 10.22
CA LEU A 100 9.75 -0.61 8.85
C LEU A 100 9.82 0.53 7.83
N VAL A 101 9.09 1.62 8.05
CA VAL A 101 9.13 2.81 7.19
C VAL A 101 10.55 3.38 7.09
N GLU A 102 11.27 3.50 8.21
CA GLU A 102 12.67 3.94 8.24
C GLU A 102 13.58 3.02 7.41
N LEU A 103 13.38 1.70 7.53
CA LEU A 103 14.10 0.70 6.72
C LEU A 103 13.80 0.89 5.23
N LEU A 104 12.52 0.99 4.84
CA LEU A 104 12.09 1.20 3.46
C LEU A 104 12.70 2.48 2.88
N ALA A 105 12.63 3.59 3.61
CA ALA A 105 13.24 4.86 3.21
C ALA A 105 14.76 4.72 3.03
N SER A 106 15.43 3.95 3.89
CA SER A 106 16.89 3.68 3.78
C SER A 106 17.27 2.84 2.56
N LEU A 107 16.30 2.18 1.94
CA LEU A 107 16.44 1.39 0.71
C LEU A 107 15.85 2.12 -0.52
N LYS A 108 15.44 3.38 -0.36
CA LYS A 108 14.76 4.19 -1.39
C LYS A 108 13.44 3.57 -1.88
N ILE A 109 12.80 2.74 -1.05
CA ILE A 109 11.44 2.26 -1.26
C ILE A 109 10.50 3.41 -0.90
N ASN A 110 9.52 3.70 -1.77
CA ASN A 110 8.69 4.89 -1.65
C ASN A 110 7.20 4.62 -1.41
N ARG A 111 6.80 3.36 -1.24
CA ARG A 111 5.42 2.98 -0.91
C ARG A 111 5.37 1.88 0.13
N LEU A 112 4.39 1.98 1.04
CA LEU A 112 3.98 0.93 1.97
C LEU A 112 2.46 0.79 1.90
N GLN A 113 1.96 -0.44 1.75
CA GLN A 113 0.56 -0.78 1.93
C GLN A 113 0.41 -1.71 3.13
N LEU A 114 -0.63 -1.52 3.91
CA LEU A 114 -1.01 -2.44 4.99
C LEU A 114 -2.24 -3.22 4.52
N TYR A 115 -2.05 -4.49 4.14
CA TYR A 115 -3.16 -5.35 3.72
C TYR A 115 -4.16 -5.52 4.86
N THR A 116 -5.37 -5.04 4.64
CA THR A 116 -6.40 -4.91 5.67
C THR A 116 -7.70 -5.63 5.28
N GLU A 117 -8.15 -6.55 6.12
CA GLU A 117 -9.48 -7.17 6.07
C GLU A 117 -10.39 -6.57 7.16
N HIS A 118 -9.93 -6.57 8.42
CA HIS A 118 -10.71 -6.17 9.60
C HIS A 118 -9.84 -5.53 10.70
N THR A 119 -8.59 -5.21 10.41
CA THR A 119 -7.59 -4.79 11.40
C THR A 119 -7.44 -3.28 11.53
N PHE A 120 -8.49 -2.54 11.17
CA PHE A 120 -8.68 -1.15 11.51
C PHE A 120 -9.82 -1.03 12.54
N ALA A 121 -9.74 -0.08 13.47
CA ALA A 121 -10.70 0.09 14.57
C ALA A 121 -11.95 0.84 14.10
N TYR A 122 -12.80 0.15 13.33
CA TYR A 122 -14.07 0.70 12.86
C TYR A 122 -15.07 0.89 14.00
N SER A 123 -15.79 2.01 13.97
CA SER A 123 -16.81 2.36 14.94
C SER A 123 -17.98 1.38 14.91
N GLY A 124 -18.40 0.91 16.09
CA GLY A 124 -19.49 -0.06 16.21
C GLY A 124 -19.14 -1.49 15.82
N ALA A 125 -17.90 -1.76 15.40
CA ALA A 125 -17.40 -3.07 15.01
C ALA A 125 -16.33 -3.63 15.98
N GLU A 126 -16.29 -3.14 17.22
CA GLU A 126 -15.30 -3.53 18.23
C GLU A 126 -15.32 -5.05 18.52
N HIS A 127 -16.47 -5.69 18.36
CA HIS A 127 -16.62 -7.14 18.55
C HIS A 127 -16.01 -7.97 17.41
N ILE A 128 -15.80 -7.36 16.23
CA ILE A 128 -15.17 -7.96 15.05
C ILE A 128 -13.67 -7.62 15.04
N CYS A 129 -13.36 -6.35 15.09
CA CYS A 129 -12.00 -5.81 14.96
C CYS A 129 -11.18 -5.95 16.25
N GLY A 130 -11.79 -5.72 17.40
CA GLY A 130 -11.12 -5.64 18.71
C GLY A 130 -10.21 -6.83 19.05
N PRO A 131 -10.62 -8.10 18.81
CA PRO A 131 -9.75 -9.25 19.07
C PRO A 131 -8.42 -9.25 18.33
N SER A 132 -8.31 -8.54 17.19
CA SER A 132 -7.08 -8.46 16.38
C SER A 132 -6.09 -7.39 16.85
N SER A 133 -6.43 -6.57 17.86
CA SER A 133 -5.66 -5.36 18.21
C SER A 133 -5.52 -4.40 17.03
N PRO A 134 -6.64 -3.92 16.49
CA PRO A 134 -6.67 -3.16 15.23
C PRO A 134 -5.97 -1.81 15.38
N TRP A 135 -5.48 -1.28 14.26
CA TRP A 135 -4.96 0.08 14.19
C TRP A 135 -6.06 1.10 14.42
N THR A 136 -5.79 2.03 15.31
CA THR A 136 -6.67 3.18 15.56
C THR A 136 -6.46 4.26 14.50
N PRO A 137 -7.47 5.13 14.26
CA PRO A 137 -7.31 6.29 13.38
C PRO A 137 -6.10 7.18 13.75
N ASP A 138 -5.83 7.37 15.04
CA ASP A 138 -4.69 8.18 15.51
C ASP A 138 -3.34 7.53 15.17
N GLU A 139 -3.23 6.20 15.31
CA GLU A 139 -2.02 5.47 14.97
C GLU A 139 -1.77 5.48 13.46
N ILE A 140 -2.81 5.31 12.63
CA ILE A 140 -2.68 5.42 11.17
C ILE A 140 -2.21 6.82 10.77
N ARG A 141 -2.82 7.88 11.31
CA ARG A 141 -2.39 9.27 11.02
C ARG A 141 -0.94 9.54 11.46
N ALA A 142 -0.53 8.99 12.61
CA ALA A 142 0.84 9.13 13.06
C ALA A 142 1.83 8.38 12.16
N LEU A 143 1.49 7.17 11.70
CA LEU A 143 2.30 6.40 10.76
C LEU A 143 2.37 7.09 9.39
N ASP A 144 1.24 7.59 8.89
CA ASP A 144 1.13 8.27 7.60
C ASP A 144 2.00 9.54 7.56
N GLN A 145 1.95 10.33 8.64
CA GLN A 145 2.81 11.51 8.76
C GLN A 145 4.30 11.13 8.84
N HIS A 146 4.65 10.11 9.64
CA HIS A 146 6.03 9.62 9.75
C HIS A 146 6.55 9.11 8.39
N ALA A 147 5.72 8.38 7.65
CA ALA A 147 6.06 7.90 6.32
C ALA A 147 6.27 9.05 5.32
N ALA A 148 5.36 10.03 5.31
CA ALA A 148 5.47 11.22 4.46
C ALA A 148 6.75 12.03 4.74
N ASP A 149 7.13 12.21 6.01
CA ASP A 149 8.36 12.89 6.41
C ASP A 149 9.62 12.19 5.86
N LEU A 150 9.56 10.87 5.67
CA LEU A 150 10.63 10.06 5.11
C LEU A 150 10.50 9.81 3.60
N GLY A 151 9.44 10.34 2.94
CA GLY A 151 9.18 10.20 1.51
C GLY A 151 8.69 8.81 1.13
N VAL A 152 8.01 8.15 2.04
CA VAL A 152 7.28 6.91 1.81
C VAL A 152 5.79 7.24 1.83
N GLU A 153 5.07 6.87 0.78
CA GLU A 153 3.61 6.99 0.72
C GLU A 153 2.98 5.82 1.46
N LEU A 154 2.14 6.08 2.45
CA LEU A 154 1.32 5.05 3.08
C LEU A 154 0.00 4.93 2.30
N VAL A 155 -0.16 3.83 1.56
CA VAL A 155 -1.35 3.61 0.71
C VAL A 155 -2.39 2.80 1.49
N PRO A 156 -3.63 3.30 1.65
CA PRO A 156 -4.71 2.54 2.28
C PRO A 156 -5.06 1.28 1.48
N ASN A 157 -5.42 0.23 2.22
CA ASN A 157 -6.01 -0.98 1.66
C ASN A 157 -7.19 -1.41 2.53
N GLN A 158 -8.27 -1.86 1.91
CA GLN A 158 -9.41 -2.53 2.54
C GLN A 158 -9.97 -3.55 1.58
N GLN A 159 -9.97 -4.81 1.98
CA GLN A 159 -10.64 -5.85 1.22
C GLN A 159 -12.14 -5.57 1.12
N SER A 160 -12.69 -5.68 -0.10
CA SER A 160 -14.01 -5.16 -0.41
C SER A 160 -14.90 -6.12 -1.21
N PHE A 161 -14.45 -7.37 -1.45
CA PHE A 161 -15.27 -8.39 -2.12
C PHE A 161 -15.00 -9.78 -1.52
N GLY A 162 -13.93 -10.49 -1.95
CA GLY A 162 -13.40 -11.64 -1.25
C GLY A 162 -12.75 -11.25 0.07
N HIS A 163 -12.32 -12.23 0.86
CA HIS A 163 -11.64 -12.03 2.14
C HIS A 163 -12.43 -11.24 3.20
N MET A 164 -13.76 -11.26 3.11
CA MET A 164 -14.64 -10.59 4.06
C MET A 164 -15.13 -11.54 5.17
N HIS A 165 -14.57 -12.74 5.27
CA HIS A 165 -15.01 -13.80 6.19
C HIS A 165 -15.06 -13.35 7.65
N ARG A 166 -14.13 -12.48 8.10
CA ARG A 166 -14.14 -11.97 9.48
C ARG A 166 -15.37 -11.14 9.78
N TRP A 167 -15.85 -10.37 8.82
CA TRP A 167 -17.08 -9.60 8.91
C TRP A 167 -18.30 -10.51 8.79
N LEU A 168 -18.34 -11.33 7.76
CA LEU A 168 -19.49 -12.12 7.34
C LEU A 168 -19.77 -13.32 8.29
N SER A 169 -18.81 -13.72 9.11
CA SER A 169 -19.01 -14.74 10.13
C SER A 169 -19.85 -14.26 11.32
N HIS A 170 -20.01 -12.93 11.48
CA HIS A 170 -20.85 -12.36 12.53
C HIS A 170 -22.29 -12.18 12.07
N ASP A 171 -23.25 -12.44 12.96
CA ASP A 171 -24.69 -12.39 12.65
C ASP A 171 -25.15 -11.04 12.11
N SER A 172 -24.50 -9.95 12.55
CA SER A 172 -24.79 -8.59 12.09
C SER A 172 -24.50 -8.35 10.60
N HIS A 173 -23.58 -9.11 10.00
CA HIS A 173 -23.12 -8.93 8.62
C HIS A 173 -23.33 -10.16 7.74
N ARG A 174 -23.69 -11.30 8.33
CA ARG A 174 -23.87 -12.58 7.61
C ARG A 174 -24.81 -12.48 6.43
N HIS A 175 -25.84 -11.63 6.52
CA HIS A 175 -26.82 -11.42 5.46
C HIS A 175 -26.22 -10.77 4.20
N LEU A 176 -25.07 -10.10 4.31
CA LEU A 176 -24.34 -9.50 3.17
C LEU A 176 -23.53 -10.54 2.38
N ALA A 177 -23.34 -11.74 2.91
CA ALA A 177 -22.52 -12.75 2.25
C ALA A 177 -23.16 -13.26 0.95
N GLU A 178 -22.32 -13.59 -0.03
CA GLU A 178 -22.74 -14.32 -1.23
C GLU A 178 -23.33 -15.67 -0.87
N VAL A 179 -22.66 -16.41 0.05
CA VAL A 179 -23.13 -17.69 0.61
C VAL A 179 -23.16 -17.60 2.13
N PRO A 180 -24.30 -17.19 2.75
CA PRO A 180 -24.42 -17.01 4.20
C PRO A 180 -24.15 -18.28 5.02
N GLU A 181 -24.42 -19.47 4.44
CA GLU A 181 -24.14 -20.77 5.06
C GLU A 181 -22.67 -21.17 5.01
N GLY A 182 -21.88 -20.37 4.30
CA GLY A 182 -20.46 -20.58 4.06
C GLY A 182 -20.15 -21.53 2.90
N VAL A 183 -18.94 -21.43 2.40
CA VAL A 183 -18.35 -22.29 1.37
C VAL A 183 -17.14 -23.02 1.92
N GLU A 184 -16.76 -24.13 1.29
CA GLU A 184 -15.45 -24.75 1.57
C GLU A 184 -14.36 -23.82 1.02
N HIS A 185 -13.47 -23.38 1.88
CA HIS A 185 -12.34 -22.55 1.48
C HIS A 185 -11.35 -23.39 0.66
N PRO A 186 -10.87 -22.91 -0.52
CA PRO A 186 -10.00 -23.72 -1.39
C PRO A 186 -8.65 -24.07 -0.76
N PHE A 187 -8.19 -23.30 0.22
CA PHE A 187 -6.88 -23.46 0.86
C PHE A 187 -6.96 -23.91 2.33
N HIS A 188 -8.14 -23.94 2.94
CA HIS A 188 -8.34 -24.31 4.34
C HIS A 188 -9.52 -25.24 4.50
N GLN A 189 -9.50 -26.13 5.50
CA GLN A 189 -10.61 -27.03 5.81
C GLN A 189 -11.70 -26.34 6.67
N THR A 190 -11.97 -25.08 6.42
CA THR A 190 -13.02 -24.31 7.09
C THR A 190 -14.17 -24.08 6.13
N ARG A 191 -15.39 -24.05 6.69
CA ARG A 191 -16.59 -23.64 5.96
C ARG A 191 -17.12 -22.37 6.59
N GLU A 192 -16.98 -21.25 5.85
CA GLU A 192 -17.37 -19.92 6.32
C GLU A 192 -17.84 -19.05 5.15
N PRO A 193 -18.67 -18.01 5.39
CA PRO A 193 -18.95 -16.99 4.39
C PRO A 193 -17.64 -16.33 3.98
N PHE A 194 -17.49 -16.00 2.68
CA PHE A 194 -16.20 -15.48 2.21
C PHE A 194 -16.31 -14.15 1.48
N SER A 195 -17.16 -14.08 0.43
CA SER A 195 -17.34 -12.86 -0.35
C SER A 195 -18.64 -12.14 0.01
N LEU A 196 -18.64 -10.82 -0.16
CA LEU A 196 -19.87 -10.01 -0.19
C LEU A 196 -20.74 -10.44 -1.37
N CYS A 197 -22.08 -10.28 -1.24
CA CYS A 197 -22.97 -10.49 -2.36
C CYS A 197 -22.94 -9.27 -3.31
N PRO A 198 -22.44 -9.40 -4.56
CA PRO A 198 -22.27 -8.26 -5.45
C PRO A 198 -23.60 -7.70 -6.00
N THR A 199 -24.67 -8.47 -5.91
CA THR A 199 -26.00 -8.05 -6.36
C THR A 199 -26.87 -7.44 -5.25
N ASP A 200 -26.31 -7.34 -4.04
CA ASP A 200 -26.98 -6.73 -2.90
C ASP A 200 -26.51 -5.28 -2.71
N PRO A 201 -27.38 -4.28 -2.83
CA PRO A 201 -27.00 -2.89 -2.63
C PRO A 201 -26.52 -2.59 -1.19
N GLU A 202 -26.91 -3.39 -0.20
CA GLU A 202 -26.43 -3.24 1.17
C GLU A 202 -24.92 -3.55 1.29
N SER A 203 -24.37 -4.38 0.39
CA SER A 203 -22.92 -4.62 0.29
C SER A 203 -22.16 -3.32 0.00
N LEU A 204 -22.65 -2.51 -0.94
CA LEU A 204 -22.04 -1.21 -1.26
C LEU A 204 -22.22 -0.21 -0.12
N THR A 205 -23.37 -0.16 0.52
CA THR A 205 -23.62 0.70 1.69
C THR A 205 -22.66 0.35 2.84
N PHE A 206 -22.41 -0.94 3.05
CA PHE A 206 -21.44 -1.40 4.04
C PHE A 206 -20.03 -0.94 3.70
N LEU A 207 -19.57 -1.14 2.46
CA LEU A 207 -18.24 -0.68 2.01
C LEU A 207 -18.12 0.83 2.12
N GLU A 208 -19.16 1.57 1.77
CA GLU A 208 -19.18 3.02 1.91
C GLU A 208 -18.87 3.45 3.35
N SER A 209 -19.49 2.80 4.35
CA SER A 209 -19.26 3.09 5.75
C SER A 209 -17.81 2.83 6.18
N LEU A 210 -17.17 1.75 5.66
CA LEU A 210 -15.77 1.46 5.93
C LEU A 210 -14.85 2.52 5.31
N TYR A 211 -15.11 2.92 4.08
CA TYR A 211 -14.27 3.90 3.38
C TYR A 211 -14.35 5.28 4.03
N ASP A 212 -15.53 5.69 4.51
CA ASP A 212 -15.72 6.96 5.19
C ASP A 212 -14.93 7.06 6.51
N GLU A 213 -14.72 5.94 7.19
CA GLU A 213 -13.91 5.92 8.41
C GLU A 213 -12.40 5.74 8.12
N LEU A 214 -12.03 4.93 7.13
CA LEU A 214 -10.63 4.58 6.85
C LEU A 214 -9.89 5.71 6.13
N LEU A 215 -10.43 6.16 4.98
CA LEU A 215 -9.71 7.02 4.04
C LEU A 215 -9.29 8.39 4.60
N PRO A 216 -10.05 9.06 5.47
CA PRO A 216 -9.64 10.35 6.04
C PRO A 216 -8.34 10.33 6.85
N ASN A 217 -7.80 9.14 7.14
CA ASN A 217 -6.58 8.98 7.94
C ASN A 217 -5.31 8.90 7.10
N PHE A 218 -5.42 8.97 5.77
CA PHE A 218 -4.31 8.84 4.82
C PHE A 218 -4.17 10.06 3.93
N GLN A 219 -2.94 10.42 3.61
CA GLN A 219 -2.63 11.48 2.64
C GLN A 219 -2.61 10.94 1.19
N SER A 220 -2.36 9.65 1.01
CA SER A 220 -2.36 8.99 -0.30
C SER A 220 -3.66 9.20 -1.05
N LYS A 221 -3.55 9.35 -2.37
CA LYS A 221 -4.70 9.37 -3.28
C LYS A 221 -4.93 8.04 -3.98
N SER A 222 -4.06 7.07 -3.80
CA SER A 222 -4.30 5.68 -4.21
C SER A 222 -5.01 4.92 -3.10
N PHE A 223 -5.89 4.00 -3.45
CA PHE A 223 -6.59 3.13 -2.52
C PHE A 223 -6.77 1.74 -3.11
N ASN A 224 -6.19 0.71 -2.47
CA ASN A 224 -6.34 -0.68 -2.89
C ASN A 224 -7.57 -1.30 -2.21
N VAL A 225 -8.53 -1.71 -3.01
CA VAL A 225 -9.80 -2.30 -2.56
C VAL A 225 -9.82 -3.83 -2.57
N GLY A 226 -8.70 -4.47 -2.95
CA GLY A 226 -8.63 -5.93 -3.05
C GLY A 226 -9.36 -6.47 -4.28
N LEU A 227 -10.52 -7.07 -4.10
CA LEU A 227 -11.41 -7.69 -5.11
C LEU A 227 -10.89 -9.02 -5.68
N ASP A 228 -9.90 -9.64 -5.01
CA ASP A 228 -9.31 -10.92 -5.39
C ASP A 228 -10.07 -12.13 -4.87
N GLU A 229 -9.75 -13.28 -5.47
CA GLU A 229 -10.14 -14.62 -5.00
C GLU A 229 -11.65 -14.81 -4.72
N THR A 230 -12.52 -14.24 -5.54
CA THR A 230 -13.99 -14.32 -5.40
C THR A 230 -14.53 -15.66 -5.88
N PHE A 231 -13.99 -16.77 -5.35
CA PHE A 231 -14.26 -18.15 -5.80
C PHE A 231 -15.69 -18.62 -5.52
N ASP A 232 -16.40 -17.98 -4.61
CA ASP A 232 -17.81 -18.28 -4.27
C ASP A 232 -18.83 -17.47 -5.09
N LEU A 233 -18.37 -16.61 -6.00
CA LEU A 233 -19.24 -15.79 -6.86
C LEU A 233 -20.14 -16.67 -7.74
N GLY A 234 -21.46 -16.53 -7.58
CA GLY A 234 -22.45 -17.32 -8.31
C GLY A 234 -22.83 -18.65 -7.64
N GLU A 235 -22.24 -18.98 -6.49
CA GLU A 235 -22.61 -20.18 -5.76
C GLU A 235 -23.82 -19.96 -4.83
N GLY A 236 -24.15 -18.71 -4.52
CA GLY A 236 -25.21 -18.35 -3.58
C GLY A 236 -26.23 -17.37 -4.16
N ARG A 237 -26.29 -16.19 -3.56
CA ARG A 237 -27.34 -15.18 -3.80
C ARG A 237 -27.24 -14.54 -5.18
N SER A 238 -26.03 -14.41 -5.76
CA SER A 238 -25.82 -13.90 -7.11
C SER A 238 -26.01 -14.95 -8.21
N LYS A 239 -26.30 -16.20 -7.87
CA LYS A 239 -26.38 -17.33 -8.79
C LYS A 239 -27.25 -17.07 -10.03
N ALA A 240 -28.43 -16.48 -9.86
CA ALA A 240 -29.33 -16.19 -10.97
C ALA A 240 -28.70 -15.16 -11.94
N ALA A 241 -28.08 -14.10 -11.42
CA ALA A 241 -27.41 -13.09 -12.21
C ALA A 241 -26.20 -13.66 -12.97
N VAL A 242 -25.42 -14.53 -12.32
CA VAL A 242 -24.28 -15.20 -12.94
C VAL A 242 -24.74 -16.19 -14.03
N GLN A 243 -25.84 -16.91 -13.82
CA GLN A 243 -26.39 -17.78 -14.85
C GLN A 243 -26.90 -17.05 -16.07
N GLU A 244 -27.44 -15.83 -15.88
CA GLU A 244 -27.96 -15.01 -16.97
C GLU A 244 -26.88 -14.27 -17.73
N ARG A 245 -25.86 -13.72 -17.03
CA ARG A 245 -24.91 -12.75 -17.59
C ARG A 245 -23.45 -13.20 -17.58
N GLY A 246 -23.14 -14.28 -16.86
CA GLY A 246 -21.78 -14.76 -16.64
C GLY A 246 -21.08 -14.12 -15.44
N VAL A 247 -20.08 -14.82 -14.92
CA VAL A 247 -19.26 -14.41 -13.77
C VAL A 247 -18.56 -13.06 -14.05
N ALA A 248 -17.95 -12.94 -15.23
CA ALA A 248 -17.20 -11.74 -15.63
C ALA A 248 -18.05 -10.47 -15.59
N ALA A 249 -19.27 -10.52 -16.11
CA ALA A 249 -20.16 -9.35 -16.15
C ALA A 249 -20.64 -8.95 -14.74
N VAL A 250 -20.95 -9.92 -13.87
CA VAL A 250 -21.39 -9.63 -12.50
C VAL A 250 -20.22 -9.08 -11.67
N TYR A 251 -19.02 -9.63 -11.85
CA TYR A 251 -17.81 -9.11 -11.22
C TYR A 251 -17.51 -7.68 -11.65
N LEU A 252 -17.55 -7.40 -12.96
CA LEU A 252 -17.27 -6.07 -13.51
C LEU A 252 -18.26 -5.02 -13.00
N ASP A 253 -19.55 -5.33 -12.95
CA ASP A 253 -20.56 -4.40 -12.42
C ASP A 253 -20.24 -4.00 -10.97
N PHE A 254 -19.85 -4.99 -10.14
CA PHE A 254 -19.52 -4.72 -8.76
C PHE A 254 -18.22 -3.91 -8.65
N LEU A 255 -17.20 -4.27 -9.44
CA LEU A 255 -15.95 -3.49 -9.53
C LEU A 255 -16.22 -2.04 -9.91
N CYS A 256 -17.06 -1.79 -10.94
CA CYS A 256 -17.43 -0.43 -11.35
C CYS A 256 -18.17 0.33 -10.22
N SER A 257 -19.07 -0.35 -9.51
CA SER A 257 -19.78 0.25 -8.37
C SER A 257 -18.82 0.63 -7.22
N VAL A 258 -17.87 -0.25 -6.91
CA VAL A 258 -16.81 0.04 -5.92
C VAL A 258 -15.92 1.20 -6.39
N HIS A 259 -15.57 1.23 -7.69
CA HIS A 259 -14.80 2.33 -8.27
C HIS A 259 -15.52 3.68 -8.10
N GLU A 260 -16.85 3.73 -8.32
CA GLU A 260 -17.65 4.95 -8.09
C GLU A 260 -17.56 5.43 -6.64
N LEU A 261 -17.62 4.51 -5.65
CA LEU A 261 -17.46 4.85 -4.24
C LEU A 261 -16.06 5.43 -3.93
N VAL A 262 -15.02 4.87 -4.53
CA VAL A 262 -13.63 5.32 -4.37
C VAL A 262 -13.44 6.70 -5.02
N ALA A 263 -13.90 6.85 -6.26
CA ALA A 263 -13.79 8.10 -7.03
C ALA A 263 -14.57 9.25 -6.37
N ALA A 264 -15.74 8.98 -5.79
CA ALA A 264 -16.54 9.97 -5.05
C ALA A 264 -15.80 10.54 -3.83
N ARG A 265 -14.81 9.78 -3.29
CA ARG A 265 -13.94 10.20 -2.18
C ARG A 265 -12.62 10.82 -2.65
N GLY A 266 -12.45 11.02 -3.95
CA GLY A 266 -11.27 11.66 -4.55
C GLY A 266 -10.01 10.78 -4.53
N HIS A 267 -10.20 9.47 -4.54
CA HIS A 267 -9.11 8.49 -4.60
C HIS A 267 -9.11 7.77 -5.95
N LYS A 268 -7.95 7.23 -6.31
CA LYS A 268 -7.72 6.36 -7.45
C LYS A 268 -7.73 4.91 -6.99
N MET A 269 -8.56 4.10 -7.62
CA MET A 269 -8.73 2.71 -7.23
C MET A 269 -7.61 1.82 -7.74
N GLN A 270 -7.06 1.01 -6.85
CA GLN A 270 -6.24 -0.16 -7.15
C GLN A 270 -7.01 -1.42 -6.78
N CYS A 271 -6.87 -2.49 -7.53
CA CYS A 271 -7.43 -3.80 -7.22
C CYS A 271 -6.49 -4.92 -7.67
N TRP A 272 -6.67 -6.12 -7.14
CA TRP A 272 -5.94 -7.28 -7.64
C TRP A 272 -6.48 -7.75 -8.97
N ALA A 273 -5.61 -8.21 -9.84
CA ALA A 273 -5.94 -8.48 -11.24
C ALA A 273 -6.26 -9.95 -11.56
N ASP A 274 -6.27 -10.85 -10.59
CA ASP A 274 -6.46 -12.29 -10.81
C ASP A 274 -7.77 -12.63 -11.53
N VAL A 275 -8.90 -12.02 -11.14
CA VAL A 275 -10.17 -12.22 -11.81
C VAL A 275 -10.16 -11.62 -13.21
N VAL A 276 -9.56 -10.43 -13.38
CA VAL A 276 -9.42 -9.78 -14.70
C VAL A 276 -8.52 -10.61 -15.63
N LEU A 277 -7.46 -11.24 -15.11
CA LEU A 277 -6.60 -12.13 -15.87
C LEU A 277 -7.32 -13.40 -16.34
N ASN A 278 -8.22 -13.94 -15.50
CA ASN A 278 -9.05 -15.08 -15.86
C ASN A 278 -10.17 -14.72 -16.85
N HIS A 279 -10.53 -13.45 -16.94
CA HIS A 279 -11.59 -12.88 -17.77
C HIS A 279 -11.09 -11.66 -18.57
N PRO A 280 -10.11 -11.83 -19.49
CA PRO A 280 -9.51 -10.71 -20.19
C PRO A 280 -10.50 -9.92 -21.08
N GLU A 281 -11.65 -10.50 -21.38
CA GLU A 281 -12.75 -9.84 -22.11
C GLU A 281 -13.30 -8.59 -21.39
N VAL A 282 -13.13 -8.47 -20.06
CA VAL A 282 -13.62 -7.30 -19.31
C VAL A 282 -12.65 -6.11 -19.36
N VAL A 283 -11.40 -6.30 -19.80
CA VAL A 283 -10.36 -5.25 -19.79
C VAL A 283 -10.79 -3.97 -20.50
N PRO A 284 -11.46 -4.02 -21.68
CA PRO A 284 -11.90 -2.81 -22.36
C PRO A 284 -12.96 -1.99 -21.59
N ASP A 285 -13.68 -2.63 -20.68
CA ASP A 285 -14.80 -2.06 -19.94
C ASP A 285 -14.42 -1.64 -18.51
N LEU A 286 -13.15 -1.84 -18.12
CA LEU A 286 -12.62 -1.35 -16.84
C LEU A 286 -12.62 0.18 -16.80
N PRO A 287 -12.90 0.81 -15.65
CA PRO A 287 -12.71 2.25 -15.50
C PRO A 287 -11.27 2.65 -15.88
N PRO A 288 -11.08 3.70 -16.69
CA PRO A 288 -9.79 4.01 -17.31
C PRO A 288 -8.69 4.43 -16.32
N ASP A 289 -9.07 4.83 -15.12
CA ASP A 289 -8.20 5.22 -14.01
C ASP A 289 -8.10 4.14 -12.91
N CYS A 290 -8.74 2.98 -13.11
CA CYS A 290 -8.53 1.80 -12.26
C CYS A 290 -7.13 1.20 -12.54
N GLU A 291 -6.41 0.83 -11.49
CA GLU A 291 -5.09 0.21 -11.56
C GLU A 291 -5.13 -1.26 -11.12
N PRO A 292 -5.34 -2.22 -12.02
CA PRO A 292 -5.25 -3.64 -11.69
C PRO A 292 -3.79 -4.02 -11.40
N ILE A 293 -3.54 -4.62 -10.22
CA ILE A 293 -2.22 -5.04 -9.77
C ILE A 293 -2.07 -6.55 -10.00
N LEU A 294 -1.06 -6.93 -10.77
CA LEU A 294 -0.69 -8.33 -10.99
C LEU A 294 0.06 -8.86 -9.76
N TRP A 295 -0.27 -10.08 -9.36
CA TRP A 295 0.44 -10.77 -8.29
C TRP A 295 0.78 -12.20 -8.69
N GLY A 296 1.77 -12.79 -8.02
CA GLY A 296 2.22 -14.17 -8.23
C GLY A 296 3.21 -14.59 -7.16
N TYR A 297 3.30 -15.89 -6.93
CA TYR A 297 4.18 -16.53 -5.93
C TYR A 297 5.20 -17.45 -6.59
N GLU A 298 5.53 -17.24 -7.86
CA GLU A 298 6.45 -18.08 -8.66
C GLU A 298 7.90 -17.62 -8.57
#